data_6a9678a1b63a1a6ea26ed2e4763b910d
#
_entry.id   6a9678a1b63a1a6ea26ed2e4763b910d
#
_cell.length_a   1.000
_cell.length_b   1.000
_cell.length_c   1.000
_cell.angle_alpha   90.00
_cell.angle_beta   90.00
_cell.angle_gamma   90.00
#
_symmetry.space_group_name_H-M   'P 1'
#
loop_
_entity.id
_entity.type
_entity.pdbx_description
1 polymer ?
#
loop_
_entity_poly.entity_id
_entity_poly.type
_entity_poly.pdbx_seq_one_letter_code
_entity_poly.pdbx_strand_id
1 'polypeptide(L)'
;MSTDVALILLQDGLVSGAIYILLATALVLVFSVTRVVFVPQGDLVAFTALTLAAFETGNMPGTVWMVVLAAAIALCIETAGAVRQRDGVRVVRSVLRFGLVPGLIAGVAAFGVAKESPLIWKMLVSGALITCLGPLIYRIVFQPIAASSPLILLIAAIATHLGLNSLGLHVFGPEGVRTEGFPGAPFSLFGMIVSPQAAGVIASGVIVVMALFFFFRLSLRGRALLAAAYNRRGAEIVGISTVAAGRTVFLVASLAAAISGLLIGPTTTLYYDSGFILGLKGFVGAIVGGMAVYPLAAVGALLVGTVEAFASFWASAYRDVIVFLLIIPVLFWRSLSSLTADEGLE
;
A
#
# COMPACT_ATOMS: atom_id res chain seq x y z
N MET A 1 0.53 -5.43 -35.55
CA MET A 1 0.58 -6.19 -34.27
C MET A 1 -0.34 -7.39 -34.46
N SER A 2 0.14 -8.61 -34.24
CA SER A 2 -0.76 -9.79 -34.29
C SER A 2 -1.73 -9.75 -33.11
N THR A 3 -2.91 -10.36 -33.27
CA THR A 3 -3.91 -10.46 -32.20
C THR A 3 -3.34 -11.12 -30.94
N ASP A 4 -2.46 -12.11 -31.11
CA ASP A 4 -1.84 -12.83 -30.01
C ASP A 4 -0.93 -11.95 -29.15
N VAL A 5 -0.13 -11.07 -29.78
CA VAL A 5 0.70 -10.09 -29.07
C VAL A 5 -0.16 -9.10 -28.30
N ALA A 6 -1.27 -8.62 -28.90
CA ALA A 6 -2.18 -7.72 -28.21
C ALA A 6 -2.81 -8.36 -26.96
N LEU A 7 -3.17 -9.64 -27.03
CA LEU A 7 -3.75 -10.38 -25.92
C LEU A 7 -2.73 -10.60 -24.78
N ILE A 8 -1.47 -10.91 -25.13
CA ILE A 8 -0.39 -11.04 -24.13
C ILE A 8 -0.17 -9.71 -23.41
N LEU A 9 -0.07 -8.60 -24.16
CA LEU A 9 0.11 -7.27 -23.56
C LEU A 9 -1.08 -6.84 -22.71
N LEU A 10 -2.30 -7.21 -23.12
CA LEU A 10 -3.48 -6.97 -22.30
C LEU A 10 -3.43 -7.77 -20.98
N GLN A 11 -3.01 -9.03 -21.03
CA GLN A 11 -2.83 -9.85 -19.85
C GLN A 11 -1.79 -9.24 -18.89
N ASP A 12 -0.63 -8.84 -19.39
CA ASP A 12 0.42 -8.20 -18.61
C ASP A 12 -0.05 -6.87 -18.02
N GLY A 13 -0.82 -6.10 -18.79
CA GLY A 13 -1.46 -4.87 -18.33
C GLY A 13 -2.49 -5.09 -17.25
N LEU A 14 -3.28 -6.16 -17.33
CA LEU A 14 -4.23 -6.53 -16.27
C LEU A 14 -3.51 -6.99 -15.00
N VAL A 15 -2.42 -7.72 -15.11
CA VAL A 15 -1.59 -8.15 -13.96
C VAL A 15 -0.99 -6.93 -13.27
N SER A 16 -0.31 -6.06 -14.01
CA SER A 16 0.28 -4.83 -13.45
C SER A 16 -0.81 -3.91 -12.88
N GLY A 17 -1.92 -3.75 -13.62
CA GLY A 17 -3.07 -2.97 -13.21
C GLY A 17 -3.72 -3.48 -11.92
N ALA A 18 -3.82 -4.80 -11.73
CA ALA A 18 -4.35 -5.39 -10.50
C ALA A 18 -3.49 -5.04 -9.27
N ILE A 19 -2.16 -5.01 -9.41
CA ILE A 19 -1.25 -4.56 -8.36
C ILE A 19 -1.45 -3.06 -8.08
N TYR A 20 -1.54 -2.25 -9.14
CA TYR A 20 -1.74 -0.80 -8.99
C TYR A 20 -3.12 -0.45 -8.42
N ILE A 21 -4.15 -1.27 -8.62
CA ILE A 21 -5.46 -1.12 -7.95
C ILE A 21 -5.29 -1.14 -6.43
N LEU A 22 -4.53 -2.09 -5.90
CA LEU A 22 -4.31 -2.20 -4.45
C LEU A 22 -3.64 -0.94 -3.90
N LEU A 23 -2.63 -0.43 -4.62
CA LEU A 23 -1.90 0.77 -4.23
C LEU A 23 -2.76 2.03 -4.37
N ALA A 24 -3.42 2.21 -5.50
CA ALA A 24 -4.25 3.39 -5.78
C ALA A 24 -5.44 3.49 -4.83
N THR A 25 -6.18 2.40 -4.61
CA THR A 25 -7.34 2.40 -3.72
C THR A 25 -6.96 2.66 -2.27
N ALA A 26 -5.85 2.09 -1.79
CA ALA A 26 -5.36 2.33 -0.45
C ALA A 26 -4.83 3.76 -0.26
N LEU A 27 -4.16 4.32 -1.27
CA LEU A 27 -3.66 5.69 -1.25
C LEU A 27 -4.81 6.70 -1.24
N VAL A 28 -5.86 6.49 -2.06
CA VAL A 28 -7.08 7.31 -2.03
C VAL A 28 -7.73 7.25 -0.66
N LEU A 29 -7.78 6.08 -0.03
CA LEU A 29 -8.35 5.92 1.30
C LEU A 29 -7.58 6.71 2.35
N VAL A 30 -6.25 6.60 2.37
CA VAL A 30 -5.40 7.36 3.31
C VAL A 30 -5.58 8.85 3.09
N PHE A 31 -5.50 9.30 1.83
CA PHE A 31 -5.64 10.71 1.49
C PHE A 31 -7.00 11.29 1.87
N SER A 32 -8.09 10.58 1.59
CA SER A 32 -9.45 11.03 1.89
C SER A 32 -9.67 11.27 3.38
N VAL A 33 -9.15 10.39 4.25
CA VAL A 33 -9.35 10.47 5.71
C VAL A 33 -8.34 11.38 6.41
N THR A 34 -7.07 11.35 5.97
CA THR A 34 -5.97 12.02 6.69
C THR A 34 -5.35 13.20 5.96
N ARG A 35 -5.67 13.40 4.67
CA ARG A 35 -5.03 14.38 3.77
C ARG A 35 -3.54 14.12 3.55
N VAL A 36 -3.04 12.95 3.92
CA VAL A 36 -1.66 12.52 3.71
C VAL A 36 -1.54 11.83 2.36
N VAL A 37 -0.64 12.29 1.50
CA VAL A 37 -0.18 11.52 0.33
C VAL A 37 0.86 10.53 0.85
N PHE A 38 0.45 9.28 1.06
CA PHE A 38 1.30 8.28 1.71
C PHE A 38 2.34 7.70 0.75
N VAL A 39 3.36 8.50 0.40
CA VAL A 39 4.49 8.08 -0.46
C VAL A 39 5.15 6.77 0.02
N PRO A 40 5.39 6.56 1.34
CA PRO A 40 6.02 5.33 1.84
C PRO A 40 5.24 4.04 1.58
N GLN A 41 4.02 4.11 1.07
CA GLN A 41 3.23 2.92 0.75
C GLN A 41 3.95 2.01 -0.25
N GLY A 42 4.64 2.59 -1.24
CA GLY A 42 5.44 1.83 -2.19
C GLY A 42 6.62 1.11 -1.53
N ASP A 43 7.29 1.76 -0.57
CA ASP A 43 8.41 1.13 0.16
C ASP A 43 7.94 -0.11 0.91
N LEU A 44 6.74 -0.06 1.50
CA LEU A 44 6.13 -1.20 2.16
C LEU A 44 5.87 -2.38 1.19
N VAL A 45 5.59 -2.09 -0.09
CA VAL A 45 5.48 -3.12 -1.15
C VAL A 45 6.82 -3.82 -1.35
N ALA A 46 7.89 -3.05 -1.59
CA ALA A 46 9.22 -3.59 -1.79
C ALA A 46 9.70 -4.38 -0.56
N PHE A 47 9.51 -3.82 0.63
CA PHE A 47 9.91 -4.49 1.88
C PHE A 47 9.15 -5.78 2.14
N THR A 48 7.90 -5.92 1.66
CA THR A 48 7.17 -7.19 1.78
C THR A 48 7.83 -8.28 0.95
N ALA A 49 8.16 -7.98 -0.31
CA ALA A 49 8.84 -8.95 -1.19
C ALA A 49 10.25 -9.30 -0.68
N LEU A 50 11.01 -8.29 -0.23
CA LEU A 50 12.34 -8.49 0.38
C LEU A 50 12.27 -9.34 1.66
N THR A 51 11.23 -9.14 2.48
CA THR A 51 10.98 -9.93 3.69
C THR A 51 10.67 -11.39 3.35
N LEU A 52 9.80 -11.60 2.34
CA LEU A 52 9.47 -12.95 1.87
C LEU A 52 10.71 -13.66 1.33
N ALA A 53 11.50 -12.98 0.49
CA ALA A 53 12.75 -13.54 -0.08
C ALA A 53 13.76 -13.92 1.02
N ALA A 54 13.86 -13.11 2.09
CA ALA A 54 14.72 -13.47 3.22
C ALA A 54 14.25 -14.76 3.91
N PHE A 55 12.93 -14.96 4.09
CA PHE A 55 12.40 -16.22 4.62
C PHE A 55 12.60 -17.41 3.67
N GLU A 56 12.52 -17.21 2.36
CA GLU A 56 12.78 -18.26 1.36
C GLU A 56 14.23 -18.74 1.39
N THR A 57 15.17 -17.82 1.59
CA THR A 57 16.60 -18.14 1.75
C THR A 57 16.96 -18.69 3.14
N GLY A 58 16.03 -18.64 4.10
CA GLY A 58 16.22 -19.09 5.47
C GLY A 58 16.93 -18.06 6.36
N ASN A 59 17.02 -16.82 5.91
CA ASN A 59 17.58 -15.72 6.67
C ASN A 59 16.51 -14.99 7.48
N MET A 60 16.91 -14.46 8.63
CA MET A 60 16.03 -13.61 9.43
C MET A 60 15.87 -12.26 8.71
N PRO A 61 14.64 -11.86 8.33
CA PRO A 61 14.45 -10.61 7.63
C PRO A 61 14.68 -9.41 8.57
N GLY A 62 15.41 -8.44 8.08
CA GLY A 62 15.67 -7.23 8.85
C GLY A 62 14.43 -6.39 9.16
N THR A 63 13.31 -6.64 8.50
CA THR A 63 11.99 -6.06 8.82
C THR A 63 11.56 -6.34 10.26
N VAL A 64 11.99 -7.46 10.85
CA VAL A 64 11.74 -7.77 12.28
C VAL A 64 12.31 -6.67 13.15
N TRP A 65 13.55 -6.26 12.91
CA TRP A 65 14.19 -5.15 13.64
C TRP A 65 13.50 -3.81 13.39
N MET A 66 13.06 -3.56 12.15
CA MET A 66 12.30 -2.33 11.83
C MET A 66 10.99 -2.27 12.62
N VAL A 67 10.25 -3.39 12.72
CA VAL A 67 9.01 -3.47 13.49
C VAL A 67 9.29 -3.28 14.99
N VAL A 68 10.31 -3.95 15.55
CA VAL A 68 10.67 -3.83 16.95
C VAL A 68 11.09 -2.40 17.30
N LEU A 69 11.93 -1.77 16.48
CA LEU A 69 12.37 -0.39 16.69
C LEU A 69 11.18 0.60 16.61
N ALA A 70 10.36 0.49 15.57
CA ALA A 70 9.17 1.34 15.44
C ALA A 70 8.18 1.13 16.58
N ALA A 71 7.97 -0.12 17.03
CA ALA A 71 7.13 -0.44 18.17
C ALA A 71 7.67 0.17 19.48
N ALA A 72 8.97 0.06 19.72
CA ALA A 72 9.63 0.68 20.87
C ALA A 72 9.46 2.20 20.90
N ILE A 73 9.70 2.86 19.77
CA ILE A 73 9.51 4.32 19.63
C ILE A 73 8.04 4.70 19.90
N ALA A 74 7.09 4.01 19.26
CA ALA A 74 5.66 4.29 19.44
C ALA A 74 5.21 4.05 20.90
N LEU A 75 5.72 2.99 21.52
CA LEU A 75 5.45 2.68 22.92
C LEU A 75 6.00 3.76 23.86
N CYS A 76 7.24 4.20 23.66
CA CYS A 76 7.84 5.29 24.44
C CYS A 76 7.04 6.59 24.33
N ILE A 77 6.60 6.97 23.13
CA ILE A 77 5.79 8.17 22.91
C ILE A 77 4.45 8.07 23.65
N GLU A 78 3.76 6.91 23.56
CA GLU A 78 2.43 6.74 24.20
C GLU A 78 2.54 6.61 25.73
N THR A 79 3.50 5.86 26.22
CA THR A 79 3.69 5.69 27.67
C THR A 79 4.10 6.99 28.33
N ALA A 80 5.02 7.77 27.73
CA ALA A 80 5.39 9.09 28.22
C ALA A 80 4.18 10.03 28.32
N GLY A 81 3.31 10.03 27.29
CA GLY A 81 2.06 10.80 27.28
C GLY A 81 1.05 10.34 28.34
N ALA A 82 0.89 9.02 28.52
CA ALA A 82 -0.04 8.44 29.48
C ALA A 82 0.41 8.64 30.94
N VAL A 83 1.70 8.49 31.22
CA VAL A 83 2.28 8.74 32.54
C VAL A 83 2.13 10.22 32.94
N ARG A 84 2.36 11.14 31.99
CA ARG A 84 2.16 12.58 32.23
C ARG A 84 0.71 12.92 32.57
N GLN A 85 -0.26 12.18 32.02
CA GLN A 85 -1.70 12.34 32.29
C GLN A 85 -2.19 11.50 33.48
N ARG A 86 -1.33 10.69 34.11
CA ARG A 86 -1.63 9.75 35.20
C ARG A 86 -2.75 8.76 34.84
N ASP A 87 -2.88 8.38 33.58
CA ASP A 87 -3.90 7.44 33.09
C ASP A 87 -3.30 6.03 32.96
N GLY A 88 -3.44 5.23 34.02
CA GLY A 88 -2.94 3.85 34.06
C GLY A 88 -3.60 2.92 33.02
N VAL A 89 -4.90 3.12 32.73
CA VAL A 89 -5.62 2.33 31.71
C VAL A 89 -5.05 2.58 30.33
N ARG A 90 -4.69 3.83 30.06
CA ARG A 90 -4.05 4.22 28.80
C ARG A 90 -2.66 3.58 28.67
N VAL A 91 -1.88 3.50 29.76
CA VAL A 91 -0.57 2.81 29.76
C VAL A 91 -0.74 1.34 29.38
N VAL A 92 -1.63 0.60 30.06
CA VAL A 92 -1.87 -0.82 29.77
C VAL A 92 -2.32 -1.01 28.29
N ARG A 93 -3.24 -0.19 27.81
CA ARG A 93 -3.72 -0.26 26.41
C ARG A 93 -2.60 0.04 25.41
N SER A 94 -1.68 0.93 25.76
CA SER A 94 -0.52 1.26 24.91
C SER A 94 0.47 0.11 24.85
N VAL A 95 0.77 -0.52 25.98
CA VAL A 95 1.63 -1.71 26.05
C VAL A 95 1.03 -2.86 25.24
N LEU A 96 -0.27 -3.12 25.38
CA LEU A 96 -0.93 -4.17 24.59
C LEU A 96 -0.87 -3.88 23.08
N ARG A 97 -1.12 -2.65 22.65
CA ARG A 97 -1.26 -2.29 21.24
C ARG A 97 0.09 -2.07 20.55
N PHE A 98 1.03 -1.39 21.19
CA PHE A 98 2.31 -0.99 20.57
C PHE A 98 3.50 -1.84 21.05
N GLY A 99 3.35 -2.59 22.16
CA GLY A 99 4.34 -3.53 22.65
C GLY A 99 4.01 -4.97 22.30
N LEU A 100 2.90 -5.50 22.81
CA LEU A 100 2.59 -6.93 22.75
C LEU A 100 2.25 -7.39 21.33
N VAL A 101 1.40 -6.68 20.59
CA VAL A 101 0.99 -7.09 19.23
C VAL A 101 2.18 -7.08 18.26
N PRO A 102 2.95 -5.98 18.11
CA PRO A 102 4.16 -5.99 17.27
C PRO A 102 5.21 -6.97 17.76
N GLY A 103 5.39 -7.10 19.08
CA GLY A 103 6.34 -8.03 19.68
C GLY A 103 6.00 -9.50 19.38
N LEU A 104 4.73 -9.89 19.46
CA LEU A 104 4.28 -11.23 19.09
C LEU A 104 4.51 -11.51 17.59
N ILE A 105 4.17 -10.58 16.71
CA ILE A 105 4.38 -10.72 15.27
C ILE A 105 5.89 -10.86 14.99
N ALA A 106 6.72 -10.02 15.58
CA ALA A 106 8.17 -10.08 15.45
C ALA A 106 8.75 -11.39 16.02
N GLY A 107 8.24 -11.86 17.17
CA GLY A 107 8.62 -13.14 17.78
C GLY A 107 8.25 -14.33 16.89
N VAL A 108 7.05 -14.36 16.33
CA VAL A 108 6.63 -15.39 15.37
C VAL A 108 7.52 -15.35 14.11
N ALA A 109 7.87 -14.17 13.64
CA ALA A 109 8.76 -14.03 12.48
C ALA A 109 10.18 -14.52 12.76
N ALA A 110 10.71 -14.25 13.97
CA ALA A 110 12.06 -14.63 14.33
C ALA A 110 12.22 -16.12 14.65
N PHE A 111 11.22 -16.72 15.28
CA PHE A 111 11.33 -18.09 15.82
C PHE A 111 10.35 -19.08 15.18
N GLY A 112 9.27 -18.61 14.57
CA GLY A 112 8.21 -19.45 14.01
C GLY A 112 8.32 -19.71 12.51
N VAL A 113 9.32 -19.14 11.82
CA VAL A 113 9.49 -19.32 10.36
C VAL A 113 10.84 -19.97 10.09
N ALA A 114 10.81 -21.24 9.70
CA ALA A 114 11.99 -21.99 9.23
C ALA A 114 12.07 -21.93 7.70
N LYS A 115 13.25 -22.25 7.15
CA LYS A 115 13.46 -22.33 5.69
C LYS A 115 12.48 -23.31 5.02
N GLU A 116 12.16 -24.41 5.70
CA GLU A 116 11.27 -25.47 5.20
C GLU A 116 9.77 -25.19 5.46
N SER A 117 9.44 -24.05 6.09
CA SER A 117 8.05 -23.67 6.33
C SER A 117 7.28 -23.53 5.01
N PRO A 118 5.97 -23.85 4.97
CA PRO A 118 5.16 -23.67 3.78
C PRO A 118 5.17 -22.22 3.28
N LEU A 119 5.16 -22.03 1.95
CA LEU A 119 5.17 -20.71 1.32
C LEU A 119 4.06 -19.80 1.87
N ILE A 120 2.84 -20.34 2.03
CA ILE A 120 1.69 -19.61 2.57
C ILE A 120 2.00 -19.05 3.98
N TRP A 121 2.69 -19.83 4.83
CA TRP A 121 3.07 -19.36 6.17
C TRP A 121 4.06 -18.20 6.10
N LYS A 122 5.10 -18.32 5.26
CA LYS A 122 6.08 -17.24 5.01
C LYS A 122 5.39 -15.98 4.50
N MET A 123 4.44 -16.11 3.55
CA MET A 123 3.66 -15.00 3.03
C MET A 123 2.81 -14.33 4.11
N LEU A 124 2.12 -15.09 4.95
CA LEU A 124 1.29 -14.56 6.03
C LEU A 124 2.13 -13.78 7.06
N VAL A 125 3.28 -14.32 7.46
CA VAL A 125 4.15 -13.65 8.44
C VAL A 125 4.80 -12.41 7.84
N SER A 126 5.28 -12.46 6.60
CA SER A 126 5.80 -11.29 5.87
C SER A 126 4.74 -10.19 5.77
N GLY A 127 3.52 -10.56 5.37
CA GLY A 127 2.39 -9.64 5.29
C GLY A 127 2.01 -9.04 6.64
N ALA A 128 2.03 -9.83 7.72
CA ALA A 128 1.73 -9.36 9.08
C ALA A 128 2.76 -8.35 9.59
N LEU A 129 4.07 -8.60 9.36
CA LEU A 129 5.15 -7.66 9.71
C LEU A 129 4.94 -6.29 9.07
N ILE A 130 4.72 -6.27 7.76
CA ILE A 130 4.53 -5.02 7.02
C ILE A 130 3.21 -4.34 7.37
N THR A 131 2.14 -5.10 7.54
CA THR A 131 0.84 -4.54 7.97
C THR A 131 0.95 -3.86 9.33
N CYS A 132 1.80 -4.37 10.22
CA CYS A 132 2.06 -3.77 11.52
C CYS A 132 2.81 -2.43 11.43
N LEU A 133 3.68 -2.23 10.43
CA LEU A 133 4.43 -0.98 10.24
C LEU A 133 3.54 0.23 9.94
N GLY A 134 2.44 0.07 9.18
CA GLY A 134 1.57 1.19 8.82
C GLY A 134 1.05 1.99 10.02
N PRO A 135 0.34 1.37 10.98
CA PRO A 135 -0.12 2.04 12.20
C PRO A 135 1.00 2.61 13.07
N LEU A 136 2.19 1.97 13.06
CA LEU A 136 3.36 2.46 13.79
C LEU A 136 3.91 3.74 13.14
N ILE A 137 4.08 3.75 11.82
CA ILE A 137 4.49 4.94 11.06
C ILE A 137 3.47 6.07 11.27
N TYR A 138 2.17 5.77 11.19
CA TYR A 138 1.13 6.77 11.47
C TYR A 138 1.31 7.37 12.87
N ARG A 139 1.51 6.54 13.89
CA ARG A 139 1.66 6.99 15.28
C ARG A 139 2.89 7.87 15.48
N ILE A 140 4.02 7.47 14.89
CA ILE A 140 5.32 8.14 15.08
C ILE A 140 5.38 9.46 14.30
N VAL A 141 4.96 9.45 13.03
CA VAL A 141 5.18 10.56 12.11
C VAL A 141 3.93 11.41 11.92
N PHE A 142 2.83 10.83 11.50
CA PHE A 142 1.68 11.61 11.00
C PHE A 142 0.70 12.02 12.09
N GLN A 143 0.51 11.23 13.11
CA GLN A 143 -0.44 11.54 14.19
C GLN A 143 -0.08 12.84 14.94
N PRO A 144 1.21 13.14 15.27
CA PRO A 144 1.57 14.39 15.94
C PRO A 144 1.31 15.64 15.10
N ILE A 145 1.40 15.51 13.79
CA ILE A 145 1.24 16.62 12.83
C ILE A 145 -0.10 16.56 12.05
N ALA A 146 -1.06 15.75 12.50
CA ALA A 146 -2.31 15.51 11.78
C ALA A 146 -3.19 16.77 11.58
N ALA A 147 -2.95 17.84 12.33
CA ALA A 147 -3.63 19.13 12.18
C ALA A 147 -2.87 20.12 11.29
N SER A 148 -1.70 19.76 10.77
CA SER A 148 -0.87 20.62 9.93
C SER A 148 -1.42 20.73 8.50
N SER A 149 -0.87 21.66 7.73
CA SER A 149 -1.24 21.85 6.33
C SER A 149 -0.88 20.62 5.48
N PRO A 150 -1.59 20.39 4.35
CA PRO A 150 -1.26 19.27 3.45
C PRO A 150 0.19 19.29 2.94
N LEU A 151 0.80 20.47 2.81
CA LEU A 151 2.20 20.61 2.40
C LEU A 151 3.15 20.03 3.45
N ILE A 152 2.93 20.31 4.74
CA ILE A 152 3.74 19.77 5.84
C ILE A 152 3.59 18.24 5.89
N LEU A 153 2.37 17.72 5.68
CA LEU A 153 2.11 16.29 5.63
C LEU A 153 2.82 15.61 4.45
N LEU A 154 2.88 16.29 3.29
CA LEU A 154 3.62 15.80 2.12
C LEU A 154 5.13 15.77 2.37
N ILE A 155 5.70 16.84 2.95
CA ILE A 155 7.11 16.89 3.33
C ILE A 155 7.45 15.76 4.31
N ALA A 156 6.60 15.54 5.32
CA ALA A 156 6.78 14.45 6.26
C ALA A 156 6.69 13.06 5.59
N ALA A 157 5.82 12.90 4.57
CA ALA A 157 5.72 11.66 3.80
C ALA A 157 7.01 11.39 3.00
N ILE A 158 7.56 12.41 2.32
CA ILE A 158 8.82 12.30 1.59
C ILE A 158 9.99 12.02 2.55
N ALA A 159 10.06 12.73 3.68
CA ALA A 159 11.09 12.47 4.69
C ALA A 159 11.01 11.05 5.25
N THR A 160 9.79 10.53 5.47
CA THR A 160 9.57 9.14 5.90
C THR A 160 10.03 8.15 4.84
N HIS A 161 9.73 8.40 3.56
CA HIS A 161 10.22 7.59 2.44
C HIS A 161 11.75 7.54 2.42
N LEU A 162 12.43 8.70 2.49
CA LEU A 162 13.89 8.75 2.49
C LEU A 162 14.49 8.00 3.70
N GLY A 163 13.86 8.14 4.87
CA GLY A 163 14.25 7.40 6.07
C GLY A 163 14.08 5.89 5.91
N LEU A 164 12.95 5.44 5.38
CA LEU A 164 12.69 4.01 5.09
C LEU A 164 13.65 3.48 4.03
N ASN A 165 13.93 4.24 2.98
CA ASN A 165 14.87 3.86 1.93
C ASN A 165 16.29 3.66 2.49
N SER A 166 16.77 4.58 3.33
CA SER A 166 18.06 4.45 4.01
C SER A 166 18.11 3.24 4.95
N LEU A 167 17.03 2.99 5.70
CA LEU A 167 16.90 1.80 6.53
C LEU A 167 16.83 0.53 5.68
N GLY A 168 16.13 0.57 4.55
CA GLY A 168 16.03 -0.52 3.60
C GLY A 168 17.38 -0.95 3.05
N LEU A 169 18.21 0.01 2.64
CA LEU A 169 19.59 -0.28 2.20
C LEU A 169 20.41 -0.96 3.30
N HIS A 170 20.30 -0.47 4.53
CA HIS A 170 21.05 -1.04 5.66
C HIS A 170 20.60 -2.46 6.02
N VAL A 171 19.29 -2.72 5.92
CA VAL A 171 18.63 -3.94 6.40
C VAL A 171 18.62 -5.05 5.36
N PHE A 172 18.38 -4.71 4.09
CA PHE A 172 18.27 -5.67 2.99
C PHE A 172 19.50 -5.68 2.08
N GLY A 173 20.33 -4.64 2.11
CA GLY A 173 21.46 -4.46 1.21
C GLY A 173 21.05 -3.92 -0.16
N PRO A 174 22.04 -3.77 -1.09
CA PRO A 174 21.83 -3.21 -2.42
C PRO A 174 21.35 -4.23 -3.45
N GLU A 175 21.32 -5.53 -3.10
CA GLU A 175 21.01 -6.59 -4.05
C GLU A 175 19.51 -6.71 -4.29
N GLY A 176 19.15 -6.91 -5.57
CA GLY A 176 17.78 -7.17 -5.94
C GLY A 176 17.39 -8.62 -5.70
N VAL A 177 16.15 -8.84 -5.27
CA VAL A 177 15.63 -10.17 -5.03
C VAL A 177 14.36 -10.42 -5.85
N ARG A 178 14.11 -11.70 -6.10
CA ARG A 178 12.88 -12.19 -6.72
C ARG A 178 12.40 -13.38 -5.91
N THR A 179 11.10 -13.39 -5.58
CA THR A 179 10.50 -14.46 -4.78
C THR A 179 9.96 -15.59 -5.65
N GLU A 180 9.70 -16.74 -5.06
CA GLU A 180 9.06 -17.85 -5.74
C GLU A 180 7.60 -17.51 -6.09
N GLY A 181 7.15 -17.93 -7.28
CA GLY A 181 5.78 -17.77 -7.74
C GLY A 181 4.84 -18.83 -7.17
N PHE A 182 3.54 -18.63 -7.38
CA PHE A 182 2.56 -19.67 -7.01
C PHE A 182 2.83 -20.96 -7.78
N PRO A 183 2.84 -22.12 -7.09
CA PRO A 183 3.06 -23.40 -7.73
C PRO A 183 1.90 -23.77 -8.66
N GLY A 184 2.22 -24.42 -9.78
CA GLY A 184 1.24 -24.91 -10.75
C GLY A 184 1.71 -24.80 -12.18
N ALA A 185 1.07 -25.57 -13.06
CA ALA A 185 1.32 -25.50 -14.49
C ALA A 185 0.47 -24.37 -15.13
N PRO A 186 1.02 -23.67 -16.15
CA PRO A 186 0.21 -22.73 -16.92
C PRO A 186 -0.99 -23.42 -17.57
N PHE A 187 -2.13 -22.75 -17.64
CA PHE A 187 -3.35 -23.25 -18.26
C PHE A 187 -3.83 -22.32 -19.37
N SER A 188 -4.56 -22.87 -20.33
CA SER A 188 -5.11 -22.05 -21.41
C SER A 188 -6.51 -21.54 -21.04
N LEU A 189 -6.71 -20.23 -21.16
CA LEU A 189 -8.00 -19.56 -20.98
C LEU A 189 -8.26 -18.65 -22.19
N PHE A 190 -9.36 -18.88 -22.91
CA PHE A 190 -9.72 -18.13 -24.13
C PHE A 190 -8.58 -18.06 -25.19
N GLY A 191 -7.80 -19.13 -25.33
CA GLY A 191 -6.67 -19.18 -26.26
C GLY A 191 -5.37 -18.52 -25.76
N MET A 192 -5.38 -17.93 -24.57
CA MET A 192 -4.19 -17.37 -23.89
C MET A 192 -3.60 -18.35 -22.89
N ILE A 193 -2.26 -18.37 -22.80
CA ILE A 193 -1.56 -19.14 -21.75
C ILE A 193 -1.45 -18.24 -20.52
N VAL A 194 -2.17 -18.64 -19.46
CA VAL A 194 -2.19 -17.90 -18.18
C VAL A 194 -1.36 -18.64 -17.16
N SER A 195 -0.38 -17.95 -16.55
CA SER A 195 0.38 -18.51 -15.44
C SER A 195 -0.45 -18.48 -14.14
N PRO A 196 -0.23 -19.45 -13.21
CA PRO A 196 -0.88 -19.40 -11.91
C PRO A 196 -0.65 -18.10 -11.15
N GLN A 197 0.53 -17.48 -11.30
CA GLN A 197 0.87 -16.20 -10.73
C GLN A 197 -0.03 -15.08 -11.29
N ALA A 198 -0.17 -14.98 -12.61
CA ALA A 198 -1.04 -13.97 -13.24
C ALA A 198 -2.50 -14.10 -12.80
N ALA A 199 -3.01 -15.32 -12.79
CA ALA A 199 -4.37 -15.61 -12.30
C ALA A 199 -4.53 -15.22 -10.82
N GLY A 200 -3.56 -15.56 -9.97
CA GLY A 200 -3.55 -15.20 -8.56
C GLY A 200 -3.50 -13.70 -8.31
N VAL A 201 -2.72 -12.96 -9.09
CA VAL A 201 -2.63 -11.49 -9.01
C VAL A 201 -3.97 -10.85 -9.37
N ILE A 202 -4.57 -11.23 -10.50
CA ILE A 202 -5.86 -10.69 -10.95
C ILE A 202 -6.96 -11.02 -9.95
N ALA A 203 -7.03 -12.28 -9.50
CA ALA A 203 -8.01 -12.72 -8.51
C ALA A 203 -7.87 -11.95 -7.19
N SER A 204 -6.63 -11.76 -6.70
CA SER A 204 -6.35 -10.99 -5.49
C SER A 204 -6.77 -9.53 -5.62
N GLY A 205 -6.53 -8.90 -6.77
CA GLY A 205 -7.00 -7.54 -7.07
C GLY A 205 -8.52 -7.41 -6.95
N VAL A 206 -9.25 -8.34 -7.59
CA VAL A 206 -10.72 -8.38 -7.52
C VAL A 206 -11.20 -8.62 -6.09
N ILE A 207 -10.62 -9.59 -5.39
CA ILE A 207 -11.01 -9.94 -4.01
C ILE A 207 -10.81 -8.74 -3.07
N VAL A 208 -9.70 -8.03 -3.17
CA VAL A 208 -9.43 -6.87 -2.29
C VAL A 208 -10.35 -5.71 -2.61
N VAL A 209 -10.64 -5.41 -3.88
CA VAL A 209 -11.62 -4.39 -4.25
C VAL A 209 -13.00 -4.73 -3.70
N MET A 210 -13.44 -5.98 -3.84
CA MET A 210 -14.70 -6.45 -3.29
C MET A 210 -14.71 -6.40 -1.75
N ALA A 211 -13.63 -6.82 -1.10
CA ALA A 211 -13.50 -6.75 0.36
C ALA A 211 -13.57 -5.30 0.87
N LEU A 212 -12.89 -4.35 0.20
CA LEU A 212 -12.98 -2.93 0.53
C LEU A 212 -14.40 -2.40 0.31
N PHE A 213 -15.05 -2.76 -0.80
CA PHE A 213 -16.44 -2.38 -1.07
C PHE A 213 -17.38 -2.83 0.05
N PHE A 214 -17.32 -4.12 0.44
CA PHE A 214 -18.14 -4.65 1.53
C PHE A 214 -17.75 -4.04 2.88
N PHE A 215 -16.46 -3.83 3.15
CA PHE A 215 -16.00 -3.17 4.36
C PHE A 215 -16.62 -1.78 4.53
N PHE A 216 -16.60 -0.96 3.49
CA PHE A 216 -17.17 0.39 3.55
C PHE A 216 -18.70 0.38 3.60
N ARG A 217 -19.35 -0.54 2.92
CA ARG A 217 -20.81 -0.60 2.85
C ARG A 217 -21.44 -1.24 4.10
N LEU A 218 -20.84 -2.30 4.63
CA LEU A 218 -21.45 -3.11 5.68
C LEU A 218 -20.90 -2.84 7.09
N SER A 219 -19.61 -2.50 7.23
CA SER A 219 -19.03 -2.33 8.56
C SER A 219 -19.26 -0.93 9.13
N LEU A 220 -19.52 -0.86 10.44
CA LEU A 220 -19.64 0.42 11.17
C LEU A 220 -18.32 1.21 11.10
N ARG A 221 -17.18 0.52 11.15
CA ARG A 221 -15.85 1.16 11.04
C ARG A 221 -15.64 1.77 9.64
N GLY A 222 -16.00 1.04 8.58
CA GLY A 222 -15.91 1.55 7.21
C GLY A 222 -16.78 2.78 7.00
N ARG A 223 -18.03 2.78 7.50
CA ARG A 223 -18.92 3.95 7.44
C ARG A 223 -18.39 5.12 8.26
N ALA A 224 -17.80 4.88 9.42
CA ALA A 224 -17.15 5.92 10.22
C ALA A 224 -15.95 6.55 9.50
N LEU A 225 -15.16 5.75 8.75
CA LEU A 225 -14.07 6.26 7.92
C LEU A 225 -14.59 7.15 6.79
N LEU A 226 -15.64 6.74 6.10
CA LEU A 226 -16.30 7.57 5.08
C LEU A 226 -16.82 8.89 5.65
N ALA A 227 -17.49 8.86 6.80
CA ALA A 227 -17.96 10.07 7.47
C ALA A 227 -16.80 11.02 7.80
N ALA A 228 -15.68 10.49 8.33
CA ALA A 228 -14.49 11.28 8.62
C ALA A 228 -13.82 11.85 7.33
N ALA A 229 -13.90 11.13 6.20
CA ALA A 229 -13.39 11.57 4.91
C ALA A 229 -14.23 12.73 4.33
N TYR A 230 -15.57 12.66 4.44
CA TYR A 230 -16.46 13.71 3.96
C TYR A 230 -16.40 14.98 4.81
N ASN A 231 -16.51 14.84 6.13
CA ASN A 231 -16.49 15.98 7.05
C ASN A 231 -15.84 15.60 8.38
N ARG A 232 -14.54 15.92 8.51
CA ARG A 232 -13.76 15.62 9.71
C ARG A 232 -14.34 16.24 10.99
N ARG A 233 -14.73 17.52 10.93
CA ARG A 233 -15.31 18.22 12.09
C ARG A 233 -16.68 17.66 12.48
N GLY A 234 -17.54 17.39 11.49
CA GLY A 234 -18.83 16.76 11.73
C GLY A 234 -18.69 15.36 12.33
N ALA A 235 -17.72 14.56 11.87
CA ALA A 235 -17.44 13.25 12.42
C ALA A 235 -17.00 13.33 13.91
N GLU A 236 -16.16 14.30 14.26
CA GLU A 236 -15.73 14.52 15.66
C GLU A 236 -16.91 14.90 16.56
N ILE A 237 -17.84 15.73 16.09
CA ILE A 237 -19.03 16.14 16.86
C ILE A 237 -19.92 14.92 17.20
N VAL A 238 -20.08 13.96 16.28
CA VAL A 238 -20.85 12.74 16.53
C VAL A 238 -20.03 11.62 17.21
N GLY A 239 -18.83 11.94 17.72
CA GLY A 239 -18.01 11.04 18.53
C GLY A 239 -17.11 10.09 17.75
N ILE A 240 -16.92 10.31 16.42
CA ILE A 240 -15.98 9.51 15.62
C ILE A 240 -14.55 10.04 15.84
N SER A 241 -13.68 9.21 16.43
CA SER A 241 -12.29 9.58 16.65
C SER A 241 -11.49 9.60 15.35
N THR A 242 -11.05 10.80 14.93
CA THR A 242 -10.21 10.97 13.73
C THR A 242 -8.83 10.31 13.86
N VAL A 243 -8.31 10.20 15.09
CA VAL A 243 -7.07 9.46 15.38
C VAL A 243 -7.26 7.96 15.14
N ALA A 244 -8.39 7.39 15.59
CA ALA A 244 -8.69 5.98 15.34
C ALA A 244 -8.93 5.73 13.83
N ALA A 245 -9.60 6.64 13.16
CA ALA A 245 -9.80 6.61 11.71
C ALA A 245 -8.45 6.61 10.96
N GLY A 246 -7.55 7.55 11.27
CA GLY A 246 -6.22 7.62 10.68
C GLY A 246 -5.42 6.32 10.88
N ARG A 247 -5.42 5.75 12.08
CA ARG A 247 -4.75 4.47 12.36
C ARG A 247 -5.32 3.32 11.52
N THR A 248 -6.64 3.27 11.37
CA THR A 248 -7.31 2.20 10.61
C THR A 248 -6.99 2.31 9.13
N VAL A 249 -6.96 3.52 8.54
CA VAL A 249 -6.64 3.65 7.11
C VAL A 249 -5.17 3.32 6.83
N PHE A 250 -4.24 3.65 7.73
CA PHE A 250 -2.84 3.25 7.58
C PHE A 250 -2.64 1.74 7.73
N LEU A 251 -3.43 1.07 8.57
CA LEU A 251 -3.43 -0.39 8.66
C LEU A 251 -3.96 -1.02 7.37
N VAL A 252 -5.05 -0.50 6.80
CA VAL A 252 -5.58 -1.00 5.52
C VAL A 252 -4.59 -0.72 4.38
N ALA A 253 -3.94 0.45 4.37
CA ALA A 253 -2.96 0.79 3.35
C ALA A 253 -1.71 -0.10 3.41
N SER A 254 -1.19 -0.37 4.61
CA SER A 254 -0.05 -1.28 4.76
C SER A 254 -0.41 -2.74 4.47
N LEU A 255 -1.64 -3.17 4.75
CA LEU A 255 -2.14 -4.47 4.34
C LEU A 255 -2.22 -4.59 2.81
N ALA A 256 -2.75 -3.56 2.13
CA ALA A 256 -2.79 -3.53 0.68
C ALA A 256 -1.38 -3.51 0.07
N ALA A 257 -0.45 -2.76 0.65
CA ALA A 257 0.96 -2.76 0.25
C ALA A 257 1.61 -4.14 0.46
N ALA A 258 1.32 -4.80 1.58
CA ALA A 258 1.80 -6.15 1.87
C ALA A 258 1.30 -7.16 0.82
N ILE A 259 0.00 -7.15 0.53
CA ILE A 259 -0.57 -8.02 -0.53
C ILE A 259 0.09 -7.71 -1.88
N SER A 260 0.22 -6.43 -2.25
CA SER A 260 0.88 -6.02 -3.50
C SER A 260 2.32 -6.53 -3.59
N GLY A 261 3.09 -6.45 -2.49
CA GLY A 261 4.47 -6.92 -2.43
C GLY A 261 4.60 -8.44 -2.60
N LEU A 262 3.69 -9.22 -1.98
CA LEU A 262 3.62 -10.67 -2.15
C LEU A 262 3.28 -11.07 -3.60
N LEU A 263 2.48 -10.28 -4.28
CA LEU A 263 2.03 -10.55 -5.64
C LEU A 263 3.05 -10.14 -6.70
N ILE A 264 3.75 -9.01 -6.49
CA ILE A 264 4.72 -8.47 -7.44
C ILE A 264 6.09 -9.16 -7.35
N GLY A 265 6.48 -9.65 -6.16
CA GLY A 265 7.78 -10.26 -5.92
C GLY A 265 8.18 -11.36 -6.91
N PRO A 266 7.29 -12.29 -7.31
CA PRO A 266 7.59 -13.29 -8.33
C PRO A 266 7.65 -12.76 -9.77
N THR A 267 7.08 -11.59 -10.04
CA THR A 267 6.96 -11.06 -11.40
C THR A 267 8.17 -10.21 -11.82
N THR A 268 8.78 -9.52 -10.87
CA THR A 268 9.92 -8.63 -11.14
C THR A 268 10.95 -8.68 -10.02
N THR A 269 12.20 -8.35 -10.35
CA THR A 269 13.26 -8.18 -9.34
C THR A 269 13.04 -6.86 -8.61
N LEU A 270 13.01 -6.92 -7.29
CA LEU A 270 12.81 -5.77 -6.42
C LEU A 270 14.07 -5.48 -5.61
N TYR A 271 14.40 -4.20 -5.54
CA TYR A 271 15.45 -3.62 -4.72
C TYR A 271 14.82 -2.85 -3.55
N TYR A 272 15.63 -2.45 -2.58
CA TYR A 272 15.18 -1.67 -1.43
C TYR A 272 14.53 -0.32 -1.83
N ASP A 273 14.91 0.26 -2.97
CA ASP A 273 14.45 1.55 -3.51
C ASP A 273 13.34 1.42 -4.56
N SER A 274 13.05 0.21 -5.06
CA SER A 274 12.03 -0.03 -6.10
C SER A 274 10.62 0.42 -5.69
N GLY A 275 10.40 0.56 -4.40
CA GLY A 275 9.11 0.93 -3.82
C GLY A 275 8.62 2.29 -4.28
N PHE A 276 9.51 3.27 -4.42
CA PHE A 276 9.13 4.64 -4.82
C PHE A 276 8.42 4.68 -6.17
N ILE A 277 9.01 4.04 -7.19
CA ILE A 277 8.43 4.01 -8.54
C ILE A 277 7.08 3.27 -8.54
N LEU A 278 6.97 2.17 -7.78
CA LEU A 278 5.70 1.44 -7.64
C LEU A 278 4.63 2.29 -6.97
N GLY A 279 4.98 2.98 -5.89
CA GLY A 279 4.09 3.90 -5.19
C GLY A 279 3.62 5.04 -6.09
N LEU A 280 4.53 5.62 -6.90
CA LEU A 280 4.18 6.67 -7.88
C LEU A 280 3.22 6.15 -8.96
N LYS A 281 3.39 4.94 -9.48
CA LYS A 281 2.45 4.34 -10.46
C LYS A 281 1.06 4.15 -9.84
N GLY A 282 0.99 3.69 -8.59
CA GLY A 282 -0.26 3.65 -7.82
C GLY A 282 -0.90 5.04 -7.65
N PHE A 283 -0.07 6.06 -7.38
CA PHE A 283 -0.53 7.45 -7.27
C PHE A 283 -1.06 8.00 -8.61
N VAL A 284 -0.38 7.72 -9.74
CA VAL A 284 -0.89 8.05 -11.07
C VAL A 284 -2.26 7.41 -11.31
N GLY A 285 -2.42 6.13 -10.97
CA GLY A 285 -3.70 5.43 -11.06
C GLY A 285 -4.79 6.10 -10.20
N ALA A 286 -4.44 6.54 -9.00
CA ALA A 286 -5.34 7.28 -8.12
C ALA A 286 -5.76 8.64 -8.72
N ILE A 287 -4.82 9.40 -9.31
CA ILE A 287 -5.10 10.69 -9.97
C ILE A 287 -5.99 10.48 -11.21
N VAL A 288 -5.66 9.51 -12.05
CA VAL A 288 -6.45 9.16 -13.24
C VAL A 288 -7.88 8.79 -12.85
N GLY A 289 -8.06 8.03 -11.77
CA GLY A 289 -9.36 7.74 -11.18
C GLY A 289 -10.00 8.89 -10.40
N GLY A 290 -9.31 10.02 -10.26
CA GLY A 290 -9.85 11.27 -9.68
C GLY A 290 -9.68 11.47 -8.19
N MET A 291 -8.93 10.63 -7.48
CA MET A 291 -8.59 10.71 -6.04
C MET A 291 -9.77 10.89 -5.05
N ALA A 292 -11.01 10.87 -5.55
CA ALA A 292 -12.20 11.14 -4.74
C ALA A 292 -12.93 9.86 -4.33
N VAL A 293 -12.92 8.86 -5.21
CA VAL A 293 -13.73 7.64 -5.05
C VAL A 293 -12.87 6.42 -5.37
N TYR A 294 -12.72 5.53 -4.41
CA TYR A 294 -11.86 4.34 -4.56
C TYR A 294 -12.21 3.40 -5.73
N PRO A 295 -13.49 3.17 -6.16
CA PRO A 295 -13.76 2.37 -7.36
C PRO A 295 -13.24 3.00 -8.65
N LEU A 296 -13.28 4.33 -8.77
CA LEU A 296 -12.72 5.03 -9.92
C LEU A 296 -11.19 4.97 -9.93
N ALA A 297 -10.55 5.00 -8.76
CA ALA A 297 -9.11 4.78 -8.65
C ALA A 297 -8.70 3.39 -9.14
N ALA A 298 -9.54 2.37 -8.93
CA ALA A 298 -9.30 1.03 -9.47
C ALA A 298 -9.32 1.02 -11.01
N VAL A 299 -10.28 1.71 -11.64
CA VAL A 299 -10.33 1.86 -13.11
C VAL A 299 -9.12 2.62 -13.63
N GLY A 300 -8.74 3.73 -12.97
CA GLY A 300 -7.53 4.49 -13.31
C GLY A 300 -6.26 3.65 -13.22
N ALA A 301 -6.14 2.82 -12.21
CA ALA A 301 -5.01 1.92 -12.02
C ALA A 301 -4.93 0.82 -13.09
N LEU A 302 -6.07 0.25 -13.52
CA LEU A 302 -6.12 -0.68 -14.66
C LEU A 302 -5.66 0.00 -15.96
N LEU A 303 -6.10 1.22 -16.20
CA LEU A 303 -5.67 1.99 -17.35
C LEU A 303 -4.16 2.23 -17.33
N VAL A 304 -3.60 2.61 -16.18
CA VAL A 304 -2.15 2.79 -16.01
C VAL A 304 -1.39 1.49 -16.28
N GLY A 305 -1.83 0.36 -15.73
CA GLY A 305 -1.18 -0.94 -15.96
C GLY A 305 -1.24 -1.37 -17.44
N THR A 306 -2.38 -1.15 -18.11
CA THR A 306 -2.51 -1.47 -19.53
C THR A 306 -1.62 -0.56 -20.40
N VAL A 307 -1.60 0.74 -20.15
CA VAL A 307 -0.71 1.68 -20.89
C VAL A 307 0.76 1.31 -20.66
N GLU A 308 1.14 0.94 -19.42
CA GLU A 308 2.50 0.50 -19.12
C GLU A 308 2.91 -0.74 -19.93
N ALA A 309 2.04 -1.75 -20.03
CA ALA A 309 2.33 -2.96 -20.79
C ALA A 309 2.55 -2.65 -22.28
N PHE A 310 1.67 -1.83 -22.87
CA PHE A 310 1.85 -1.39 -24.26
C PHE A 310 3.08 -0.51 -24.45
N ALA A 311 3.35 0.44 -23.53
CA ALA A 311 4.54 1.28 -23.56
C ALA A 311 5.83 0.46 -23.46
N SER A 312 5.84 -0.60 -22.63
CA SER A 312 6.96 -1.52 -22.51
C SER A 312 7.31 -2.22 -23.82
N PHE A 313 6.30 -2.53 -24.63
CA PHE A 313 6.50 -3.19 -25.93
C PHE A 313 7.01 -2.22 -27.00
N TRP A 314 6.43 -1.00 -27.07
CA TRP A 314 6.72 -0.05 -28.15
C TRP A 314 7.91 0.86 -27.86
N ALA A 315 8.12 1.21 -26.60
CA ALA A 315 9.10 2.20 -26.16
C ALA A 315 9.61 1.87 -24.75
N SER A 316 10.25 0.71 -24.55
CA SER A 316 10.65 0.20 -23.24
C SER A 316 11.49 1.20 -22.42
N ALA A 317 12.38 1.97 -23.06
CA ALA A 317 13.21 2.99 -22.41
C ALA A 317 12.38 4.16 -21.86
N TYR A 318 11.21 4.43 -22.44
CA TYR A 318 10.33 5.55 -22.03
C TYR A 318 9.07 5.08 -21.30
N ARG A 319 8.99 3.81 -20.94
CA ARG A 319 7.82 3.21 -20.29
C ARG A 319 7.31 4.03 -19.10
N ASP A 320 8.19 4.33 -18.17
CA ASP A 320 7.83 5.05 -16.94
C ASP A 320 7.46 6.52 -17.25
N VAL A 321 8.15 7.15 -18.20
CA VAL A 321 7.84 8.51 -18.65
C VAL A 321 6.42 8.58 -19.24
N ILE A 322 6.04 7.62 -20.10
CA ILE A 322 4.70 7.55 -20.70
C ILE A 322 3.64 7.40 -19.61
N VAL A 323 3.88 6.53 -18.63
CA VAL A 323 2.97 6.32 -17.50
C VAL A 323 2.76 7.61 -16.70
N PHE A 324 3.85 8.31 -16.37
CA PHE A 324 3.74 9.55 -15.57
C PHE A 324 3.15 10.71 -16.36
N LEU A 325 3.38 10.77 -17.67
CA LEU A 325 2.77 11.79 -18.55
C LEU A 325 1.24 11.65 -18.64
N LEU A 326 0.65 10.48 -18.34
CA LEU A 326 -0.82 10.33 -18.30
C LEU A 326 -1.52 11.30 -17.33
N ILE A 327 -0.81 11.78 -16.33
CA ILE A 327 -1.36 12.75 -15.38
C ILE A 327 -1.78 14.04 -16.08
N ILE A 328 -0.97 14.53 -17.04
CA ILE A 328 -1.17 15.84 -17.68
C ILE A 328 -2.51 15.92 -18.44
N PRO A 329 -2.80 15.03 -19.41
CA PRO A 329 -4.07 15.11 -20.15
C PRO A 329 -5.29 14.86 -19.24
N VAL A 330 -5.16 14.02 -18.22
CA VAL A 330 -6.26 13.75 -17.28
C VAL A 330 -6.55 14.98 -16.42
N LEU A 331 -5.54 15.64 -15.86
CA LEU A 331 -5.73 16.86 -15.07
C LEU A 331 -6.26 17.99 -15.94
N PHE A 332 -5.76 18.13 -17.18
CA PHE A 332 -6.25 19.12 -18.14
C PHE A 332 -7.73 18.91 -18.45
N TRP A 333 -8.13 17.69 -18.78
CA TRP A 333 -9.54 17.36 -19.05
C TRP A 333 -10.43 17.63 -17.82
N ARG A 334 -9.99 17.29 -16.63
CA ARG A 334 -10.74 17.57 -15.39
C ARG A 334 -10.86 19.06 -15.09
N SER A 335 -9.83 19.84 -15.37
CA SER A 335 -9.86 21.30 -15.22
C SER A 335 -10.91 21.92 -16.15
N LEU A 336 -11.00 21.47 -17.40
CA LEU A 336 -12.01 21.93 -18.34
C LEU A 336 -13.43 21.56 -17.89
N SER A 337 -13.63 20.33 -17.40
CA SER A 337 -14.96 19.89 -16.94
C SER A 337 -15.43 20.57 -15.66
N SER A 338 -14.52 21.07 -14.82
CA SER A 338 -14.91 21.85 -13.63
C SER A 338 -15.33 23.28 -13.99
N LEU A 339 -14.73 23.89 -14.98
CA LEU A 339 -15.10 25.23 -15.47
C LEU A 339 -16.51 25.26 -16.07
N THR A 340 -16.88 24.22 -16.83
CA THR A 340 -18.24 24.11 -17.42
C THR A 340 -19.33 23.83 -16.37
N ALA A 341 -18.98 23.27 -15.21
CA ALA A 341 -19.94 23.03 -14.13
C ALA A 341 -20.25 24.31 -13.32
N ASP A 342 -19.30 25.23 -13.20
CA ASP A 342 -19.51 26.53 -12.52
C ASP A 342 -20.28 27.52 -13.41
N GLU A 343 -20.09 27.50 -14.72
CA GLU A 343 -20.85 28.36 -15.66
C GLU A 343 -22.34 27.96 -15.82
N GLY A 344 -22.73 26.76 -15.39
CA GLY A 344 -24.13 26.28 -15.42
C GLY A 344 -24.95 26.62 -14.18
N LEU A 345 -24.36 27.33 -13.19
CA LEU A 345 -25.00 27.71 -11.93
C LEU A 345 -25.21 29.24 -11.81
N GLU A 346 -24.84 30.03 -12.84
CA GLU A 346 -25.24 31.45 -13.00
C GLU A 346 -26.43 31.53 -13.97
#